data_dd528e9ebfab2454b4abcabd8bf70f4b
#
_entry.id   dd528e9ebfab2454b4abcabd8bf70f4b
#
_cell.length_a   1.000
_cell.length_b   1.000
_cell.length_c   1.000
_cell.angle_alpha   90.00
_cell.angle_beta   90.00
_cell.angle_gamma   90.00
#
_symmetry.space_group_name_H-M   'P 1'
#
loop_
_entity.id
_entity.type
_entity.pdbx_description
1 polymer ?
#
loop_
_entity_poly.entity_id
_entity_poly.type
_entity_poly.pdbx_seq_one_letter_code
_entity_poly.pdbx_strand_id
1 'polypeptide(L)'
;MQRAGRIFDLQRQVRYLLIPAQYDDEGNCLEYSCNYVADFVYKKPGGGLVVEDVKGYRKGQAYALFAVKRKLMLERYGIRVREV
;
A
#
# COMPACT_ATOMS: atom_id res chain seq x y z
N MET A 1 -5.63 6.72 -14.88
CA MET A 1 -6.63 7.47 -15.65
C MET A 1 -7.99 6.78 -15.58
N GLN A 2 -9.00 7.54 -15.31
CA GLN A 2 -10.35 7.02 -15.25
C GLN A 2 -11.03 7.15 -16.60
N ARG A 3 -11.56 6.02 -17.08
CA ARG A 3 -12.33 6.01 -18.32
C ARG A 3 -13.78 5.71 -17.97
N ALA A 4 -14.69 6.11 -18.82
CA ALA A 4 -16.12 5.90 -18.59
C ALA A 4 -16.40 4.41 -18.33
N GLY A 5 -16.93 4.10 -17.15
CA GLY A 5 -17.31 2.76 -16.74
C GLY A 5 -16.19 1.75 -16.52
N ARG A 6 -14.93 2.20 -16.51
CA ARG A 6 -13.79 1.29 -16.40
C ARG A 6 -13.11 1.31 -15.06
N ILE A 7 -13.17 2.43 -14.35
CA ILE A 7 -12.54 2.60 -13.05
C ILE A 7 -13.57 3.25 -12.14
N PHE A 8 -13.73 2.69 -10.94
CA PHE A 8 -14.67 3.18 -9.95
C PHE A 8 -13.94 3.56 -8.67
N ASP A 9 -14.43 4.59 -7.99
CA ASP A 9 -13.93 5.00 -6.67
C ASP A 9 -12.43 5.24 -6.66
N LEU A 10 -11.93 5.97 -7.65
CA LEU A 10 -10.50 6.29 -7.71
C LEU A 10 -10.11 7.18 -6.53
N GLN A 11 -9.14 6.72 -5.75
CA GLN A 11 -8.58 7.44 -4.62
C GLN A 11 -7.07 7.55 -4.79
N ARG A 12 -6.51 8.62 -4.25
CA ARG A 12 -5.07 8.87 -4.31
C ARG A 12 -4.50 8.89 -2.91
N GLN A 13 -3.24 8.48 -2.78
CA GLN A 13 -2.48 8.56 -1.52
C GLN A 13 -3.22 7.88 -0.39
N VAL A 14 -3.61 6.63 -0.60
CA VAL A 14 -4.35 5.84 0.38
C VAL A 14 -3.37 5.14 1.32
N ARG A 15 -3.57 5.32 2.62
CA ARG A 15 -2.68 4.76 3.64
C ARG A 15 -3.20 3.40 4.13
N TYR A 16 -2.29 2.44 4.18
CA TYR A 16 -2.55 1.12 4.75
C TYR A 16 -1.63 0.87 5.93
N LEU A 17 -2.18 0.46 7.06
CA LEU A 17 -1.40 0.08 8.23
C LEU A 17 -0.82 -1.31 8.00
N LEU A 18 0.51 -1.43 8.03
CA LEU A 18 1.19 -2.71 7.86
C LEU A 18 1.53 -3.35 9.20
N ILE A 19 2.14 -2.59 10.08
CA ILE A 19 2.53 -3.06 11.41
C ILE A 19 2.10 -1.99 12.39
N PRO A 20 1.26 -2.33 13.38
CA PRO A 20 0.86 -1.35 14.39
C PRO A 20 2.02 -0.97 15.29
N ALA A 21 1.91 0.17 15.94
CA ALA A 21 2.88 0.59 16.93
C ALA A 21 2.94 -0.46 18.05
N GLN A 22 4.11 -0.63 18.63
CA GLN A 22 4.35 -1.65 19.65
C GLN A 22 4.79 -1.00 20.94
N TYR A 23 4.24 -1.47 22.05
CA TYR A 23 4.45 -0.88 23.38
C TYR A 23 4.89 -1.94 24.37
N ASP A 24 5.63 -1.51 25.39
CA ASP A 24 5.96 -2.41 26.50
C ASP A 24 4.80 -2.43 27.53
N ASP A 25 4.98 -3.17 28.62
CA ASP A 25 3.95 -3.32 29.64
C ASP A 25 3.66 -1.99 30.40
N GLU A 26 4.56 -1.04 30.29
CA GLU A 26 4.42 0.25 30.98
C GLU A 26 3.85 1.33 30.06
N GLY A 27 3.53 0.98 28.82
CA GLY A 27 2.96 1.92 27.87
C GLY A 27 3.98 2.73 27.08
N ASN A 28 5.26 2.40 27.19
CA ASN A 28 6.29 3.06 26.41
C ASN A 28 6.30 2.51 24.97
N CYS A 29 6.35 3.40 23.99
CA CYS A 29 6.39 2.99 22.59
C CYS A 29 7.77 2.45 22.25
N LEU A 30 7.83 1.17 21.90
CA LEU A 30 9.07 0.50 21.50
C LEU A 30 9.32 0.66 20.01
N GLU A 31 8.27 0.59 19.20
CA GLU A 31 8.37 0.77 17.76
C GLU A 31 7.16 1.54 17.24
N TYR A 32 7.41 2.44 16.31
CA TYR A 32 6.32 3.17 15.65
C TYR A 32 5.64 2.27 14.63
N SER A 33 4.41 2.65 14.27
CA SER A 33 3.69 1.91 13.24
C SER A 33 4.41 2.02 11.90
N CYS A 34 4.25 0.98 11.08
CA CYS A 34 4.73 0.97 9.70
C CYS A 34 3.53 1.01 8.78
N ASN A 35 3.52 1.96 7.85
CA ASN A 35 2.42 2.15 6.92
C ASN A 35 2.91 2.15 5.49
N TYR A 36 2.01 1.83 4.57
CA TYR A 36 2.23 1.96 3.14
C TYR A 36 1.23 2.97 2.59
N VAL A 37 1.71 3.89 1.78
CA VAL A 37 0.84 4.87 1.10
C VAL A 37 0.85 4.54 -0.38
N ALA A 38 -0.31 4.07 -0.88
CA ALA A 38 -0.48 3.75 -2.30
C ALA A 38 -0.73 5.03 -3.10
N ASP A 39 -0.16 5.11 -4.30
CA ASP A 39 -0.40 6.27 -5.15
C ASP A 39 -1.84 6.30 -5.64
N PHE A 40 -2.39 5.16 -6.05
CA PHE A 40 -3.76 5.07 -6.57
C PHE A 40 -4.43 3.79 -6.09
N VAL A 41 -5.69 3.90 -5.72
CA VAL A 41 -6.53 2.77 -5.39
C VAL A 41 -7.86 2.95 -6.11
N TYR A 42 -8.33 1.93 -6.79
CA TYR A 42 -9.60 1.99 -7.50
C TYR A 42 -10.21 0.60 -7.62
N LYS A 43 -11.47 0.56 -8.05
CA LYS A 43 -12.18 -0.69 -8.28
C LYS A 43 -12.35 -0.93 -9.77
N LYS A 44 -12.20 -2.19 -10.16
CA LYS A 44 -12.46 -2.62 -11.53
C LYS A 44 -13.93 -2.91 -11.72
N PRO A 45 -14.43 -2.93 -12.98
CA PRO A 45 -15.72 -3.52 -13.26
C PRO A 45 -15.74 -4.95 -12.72
N GLY A 46 -16.79 -5.31 -12.00
CA GLY A 46 -16.87 -6.60 -11.34
C GLY A 46 -16.42 -6.62 -9.91
N GLY A 47 -15.88 -5.48 -9.40
CA GLY A 47 -15.63 -5.29 -7.97
C GLY A 47 -14.23 -5.58 -7.47
N GLY A 48 -13.29 -5.92 -8.33
CA GLY A 48 -11.93 -6.17 -7.90
C GLY A 48 -11.21 -4.88 -7.50
N LEU A 49 -10.49 -4.90 -6.37
CA LEU A 49 -9.71 -3.76 -5.91
C LEU A 49 -8.32 -3.76 -6.56
N VAL A 50 -7.90 -2.61 -7.06
CA VAL A 50 -6.57 -2.44 -7.66
C VAL A 50 -5.82 -1.39 -6.84
N VAL A 51 -4.61 -1.74 -6.42
CA VAL A 51 -3.71 -0.84 -5.70
C VAL A 51 -2.46 -0.66 -6.54
N GLU A 52 -2.19 0.59 -6.94
CA GLU A 52 -1.09 0.89 -7.85
C GLU A 52 -0.07 1.83 -7.23
N ASP A 53 1.18 1.61 -7.58
CA ASP A 53 2.29 2.46 -7.18
C ASP A 53 3.11 2.80 -8.41
N VAL A 54 3.42 4.07 -8.59
CA VAL A 54 4.20 4.54 -9.74
C VAL A 54 5.68 4.45 -9.40
N LYS A 55 6.44 3.68 -10.20
CA LYS A 55 7.86 3.45 -9.97
C LYS A 55 8.66 3.89 -11.17
N GLY A 56 9.24 5.09 -11.09
CA GLY A 56 10.15 5.55 -12.12
C GLY A 56 11.54 4.93 -11.99
N TYR A 57 11.89 4.44 -10.80
CA TYR A 57 13.22 3.93 -10.51
C TYR A 57 13.12 2.72 -9.58
N ARG A 58 13.65 1.58 -10.02
CA ARG A 58 13.49 0.30 -9.30
C ARG A 58 14.78 -0.21 -8.69
N LYS A 59 15.61 0.71 -8.18
CA LYS A 59 16.88 0.36 -7.54
C LYS A 59 17.06 1.18 -6.26
N GLY A 60 18.00 0.74 -5.43
CA GLY A 60 18.38 1.47 -4.24
C GLY A 60 17.53 1.13 -3.03
N GLN A 61 17.82 1.82 -1.92
CA GLN A 61 17.19 1.52 -0.64
C GLN A 61 15.69 1.87 -0.62
N ALA A 62 15.31 2.92 -1.33
CA ALA A 62 13.90 3.29 -1.39
C ALA A 62 13.06 2.19 -2.03
N TYR A 63 13.57 1.59 -3.11
CA TYR A 63 12.87 0.49 -3.74
C TYR A 63 12.88 -0.76 -2.88
N ALA A 64 14.00 -1.03 -2.18
CA ALA A 64 14.09 -2.17 -1.28
C ALA A 64 13.05 -2.06 -0.15
N LEU A 65 12.87 -0.86 0.41
CA LEU A 65 11.85 -0.62 1.41
C LEU A 65 10.46 -0.82 0.83
N PHE A 66 10.21 -0.31 -0.37
CA PHE A 66 8.94 -0.53 -1.04
C PHE A 66 8.67 -2.03 -1.24
N ALA A 67 9.68 -2.80 -1.63
CA ALA A 67 9.52 -4.24 -1.84
C ALA A 67 9.07 -4.94 -0.56
N VAL A 68 9.61 -4.56 0.59
CA VAL A 68 9.19 -5.10 1.88
C VAL A 68 7.72 -4.73 2.14
N LYS A 69 7.36 -3.48 1.93
CA LYS A 69 5.97 -3.03 2.15
C LYS A 69 5.00 -3.72 1.20
N ARG A 70 5.41 -3.94 -0.05
CA ARG A 70 4.61 -4.68 -1.03
C ARG A 70 4.31 -6.10 -0.53
N LYS A 71 5.32 -6.76 0.02
CA LYS A 71 5.16 -8.11 0.57
C LYS A 71 4.23 -8.11 1.79
N LEU A 72 4.34 -7.10 2.63
CA LEU A 72 3.47 -6.96 3.79
C LEU A 72 2.03 -6.68 3.39
N MET A 73 1.81 -5.93 2.32
CA MET A 73 0.47 -5.70 1.78
C MET A 73 -0.17 -7.03 1.35
N LEU A 74 0.59 -7.88 0.70
CA LEU A 74 0.07 -9.18 0.28
C LEU A 74 -0.20 -10.09 1.48
N GLU A 75 0.70 -10.11 2.46
CA GLU A 75 0.55 -10.94 3.65
C GLU A 75 -0.63 -10.49 4.50
N ARG A 76 -0.73 -9.18 4.76
CA ARG A 76 -1.72 -8.67 5.72
C ARG A 76 -3.11 -8.50 5.11
N TYR A 77 -3.18 -8.04 3.87
CA TYR A 77 -4.46 -7.70 3.24
C TYR A 77 -4.82 -8.59 2.06
N GLY A 78 -3.91 -9.46 1.63
CA GLY A 78 -4.12 -10.22 0.42
C GLY A 78 -4.10 -9.35 -0.83
N ILE A 79 -3.52 -8.16 -0.76
CA ILE A 79 -3.48 -7.22 -1.86
C ILE A 79 -2.11 -7.26 -2.53
N ARG A 80 -2.10 -7.54 -3.82
CA ARG A 80 -0.88 -7.50 -4.61
C ARG A 80 -0.74 -6.11 -5.24
N VAL A 81 0.23 -5.34 -4.75
CA VAL A 81 0.47 -3.99 -5.26
C VAL A 81 1.02 -4.07 -6.67
N ARG A 82 0.43 -3.28 -7.56
CA ARG A 82 0.80 -3.24 -8.97
C ARG A 82 1.74 -2.06 -9.20
N GLU A 83 2.91 -2.36 -9.75
CA GLU A 83 3.88 -1.31 -10.10
C GLU A 83 3.62 -0.86 -11.54
N VAL A 84 3.52 0.43 -11.72
CA VAL A 84 3.25 1.00 -13.06
C VAL A 84 4.24 2.10 -13.41
#